data_7b55c60dc2a7933fe138be07fc6e7cdc
#
_entry.id   7b55c60dc2a7933fe138be07fc6e7cdc
#
_cell.length_a   1.000
_cell.length_b   1.000
_cell.length_c   1.000
_cell.angle_alpha   90.00
_cell.angle_beta   90.00
_cell.angle_gamma   90.00
#
_symmetry.space_group_name_H-M   'P 1'
#
loop_
_entity.id
_entity.type
_entity.pdbx_description
1 polymer ?
#
loop_
_entity_poly.entity_id
_entity_poly.type
_entity_poly.pdbx_seq_one_letter_code
_entity_poly.pdbx_strand_id
1 'polypeptide(L)' 'MPLITVSMYPGRTEKQKEEYAKAIKKSAVEILKTKENHVIVVFEENPKENWYMAGNPL' A
#
# COMPACT_ATOMS: atom_id res chain seq x y z
N MET A 1 14.43 -8.50 -1.48
CA MET A 1 13.01 -8.54 -1.86
C MET A 1 12.22 -7.52 -1.07
N PRO A 2 11.73 -6.35 -1.67
CA PRO A 2 10.92 -5.41 -0.91
C PRO A 2 9.47 -5.89 -0.75
N LEU A 3 8.97 -5.77 0.46
CA LEU A 3 7.57 -5.94 0.79
C LEU A 3 7.06 -4.58 1.26
N ILE A 4 6.09 -4.05 0.53
CA ILE A 4 5.56 -2.72 0.80
C ILE A 4 4.11 -2.86 1.23
N THR A 5 3.80 -2.39 2.42
CA THR A 5 2.46 -2.47 2.98
C THR A 5 1.84 -1.08 3.01
N VAL A 6 0.63 -0.97 2.48
CA VAL A 6 -0.13 0.27 2.47
C VAL A 6 -1.33 0.09 3.39
N SER A 7 -1.33 0.79 4.52
CA SER A 7 -2.47 0.79 5.42
C SER A 7 -3.39 1.93 5.04
N MET A 8 -4.67 1.64 4.86
CA MET A 8 -5.61 2.64 4.37
C MET A 8 -7.04 2.30 4.77
N TYR A 9 -7.92 3.26 4.61
CA TYR A 9 -9.36 3.04 4.77
C TYR A 9 -9.87 2.16 3.62
N PRO A 10 -10.87 1.32 3.87
CA PRO A 10 -11.51 0.57 2.79
C PRO A 10 -12.31 1.49 1.88
N GLY A 11 -12.71 0.97 0.72
CA GLY A 11 -13.58 1.67 -0.20
C GLY A 11 -12.99 1.93 -1.58
N ARG A 12 -11.69 1.67 -1.77
CA ARG A 12 -11.12 1.80 -3.10
C ARG A 12 -11.44 0.58 -3.95
N THR A 13 -11.58 0.78 -5.25
CA THR A 13 -11.86 -0.33 -6.16
C THR A 13 -10.63 -1.20 -6.36
N GLU A 14 -10.86 -2.43 -6.84
CA GLU A 14 -9.76 -3.31 -7.18
C GLU A 14 -8.87 -2.69 -8.25
N LYS A 15 -9.47 -2.00 -9.22
CA LYS A 15 -8.72 -1.33 -10.27
C LYS A 15 -7.81 -0.24 -9.73
N GLN A 16 -8.32 0.56 -8.80
CA GLN A 16 -7.50 1.61 -8.17
C GLN A 16 -6.32 1.02 -7.42
N LYS A 17 -6.55 -0.05 -6.67
CA LYS A 17 -5.49 -0.73 -5.93
C LYS A 17 -4.46 -1.33 -6.89
N GLU A 18 -4.92 -1.93 -7.97
CA GLU A 18 -4.02 -2.50 -8.98
C GLU A 18 -3.14 -1.43 -9.62
N GLU A 19 -3.74 -0.31 -10.00
CA GLU A 19 -2.99 0.80 -10.58
C GLU A 19 -1.97 1.38 -9.60
N TYR A 20 -2.36 1.50 -8.34
CA TYR A 20 -1.45 2.01 -7.32
C TYR A 20 -0.31 1.03 -7.06
N ALA A 21 -0.61 -0.27 -7.02
CA ALA A 21 0.42 -1.29 -6.85
C ALA A 21 1.44 -1.24 -7.99
N LYS A 22 0.99 -1.03 -9.22
CA LYS A 22 1.88 -0.89 -10.37
C LYS A 22 2.77 0.34 -10.26
N ALA A 23 2.22 1.45 -9.79
CA ALA A 23 2.99 2.67 -9.59
C ALA A 23 4.04 2.50 -8.49
N ILE A 24 3.68 1.84 -7.39
CA ILE A 24 4.60 1.54 -6.30
C ILE A 24 5.73 0.64 -6.81
N LYS A 25 5.38 -0.41 -7.54
CA LYS A 25 6.38 -1.30 -8.13
C LYS A 25 7.35 -0.52 -9.00
N LYS A 26 6.84 0.35 -9.85
CA LYS A 26 7.67 1.13 -10.76
C LYS A 26 8.68 1.98 -10.00
N SER A 27 8.24 2.69 -8.97
CA SER A 27 9.13 3.52 -8.18
C SER A 27 10.14 2.68 -7.38
N ALA A 28 9.72 1.52 -6.87
CA ALA A 28 10.62 0.63 -6.15
C ALA A 28 11.74 0.14 -7.06
N VAL A 29 11.40 -0.28 -8.27
CA VAL A 29 12.40 -0.74 -9.24
C VAL A 29 13.38 0.38 -9.59
N GLU A 30 12.88 1.58 -9.84
CA GLU A 30 13.71 2.72 -10.23
C GLU A 30 14.62 3.19 -9.11
N ILE A 31 14.10 3.28 -7.89
CA ILE A 31 14.82 3.89 -6.77
C ILE A 31 15.65 2.87 -6.00
N LEU A 32 15.08 1.71 -5.71
CA LEU A 32 15.76 0.68 -4.93
C LEU A 32 16.63 -0.24 -5.77
N LYS A 33 16.53 -0.12 -7.11
CA LYS A 33 17.32 -0.95 -8.03
C LYS A 33 17.06 -2.44 -7.82
N THR A 34 15.81 -2.79 -7.54
CA THR A 34 15.38 -4.17 -7.35
C THR A 34 14.75 -4.70 -8.63
N LYS A 35 14.58 -6.01 -8.71
CA LYS A 35 13.91 -6.64 -9.85
C LYS A 35 12.40 -6.49 -9.69
N GLU A 36 11.72 -6.29 -10.81
CA GLU A 36 10.27 -6.13 -10.84
C GLU A 36 9.53 -7.26 -10.13
N ASN A 37 9.93 -8.50 -10.38
CA ASN A 37 9.26 -9.66 -9.80
C ASN A 37 9.60 -9.92 -8.34
N HIS A 38 10.42 -9.07 -7.73
CA HIS A 38 10.71 -9.15 -6.30
C HIS A 38 9.87 -8.20 -5.47
N VAL A 39 9.12 -7.30 -6.11
CA VAL A 39 8.33 -6.29 -5.38
C VAL A 39 6.97 -6.88 -5.03
N ILE A 40 6.67 -6.91 -3.74
CA ILE A 40 5.37 -7.35 -3.22
C ILE A 40 4.68 -6.17 -2.57
N VAL A 41 3.43 -5.92 -2.96
CA VAL A 41 2.62 -4.85 -2.38
C VAL A 41 1.40 -5.46 -1.72
N VAL A 42 1.19 -5.12 -0.46
CA VAL A 42 0.04 -5.58 0.32
C VAL A 42 -0.76 -4.37 0.79
N PHE A 43 -2.07 -4.41 0.57
CA PHE A 43 -2.97 -3.40 1.11
C PHE A 43 -3.63 -3.94 2.36
N GLU A 44 -3.50 -3.20 3.45
CA GLU A 44 -4.19 -3.50 4.71
C GLU A 44 -5.31 -2.49 4.85
N GLU A 45 -6.53 -2.94 4.61
CA GLU A 45 -7.71 -2.09 4.70
C GLU A 45 -8.31 -2.19 6.08
N ASN A 46 -8.25 -1.09 6.83
CA ASN A 46 -8.78 -1.04 8.19
C ASN A 46 -9.89 -0.01 8.26
N PRO A 47 -11.06 -0.37 8.84
CA PRO A 47 -12.17 0.55 8.92
C PRO A 47 -11.85 1.74 9.83
N LYS A 48 -12.58 2.83 9.62
CA LYS A 48 -12.35 4.10 10.31
C LYS A 48 -12.24 3.96 11.83
N GLU A 49 -13.06 3.10 12.42
CA GLU A 49 -13.10 2.91 13.86
C GLU A 49 -11.83 2.29 14.44
N ASN A 50 -10.93 1.83 13.59
CA ASN A 50 -9.63 1.29 14.04
C ASN A 50 -8.52 2.33 14.02
N TRP A 51 -8.82 3.58 13.68
CA TRP A 51 -7.81 4.63 13.55
C TRP A 51 -7.91 5.60 14.70
N TYR A 52 -6.80 5.76 15.41
CA TYR A 52 -6.70 6.65 16.56
C TYR A 52 -5.45 7.51 16.43
N MET A 53 -5.56 8.74 16.92
CA MET A 53 -4.41 9.64 17.01
C MET A 53 -4.37 10.20 18.40
N ALA A 54 -3.23 10.04 19.11
CA ALA A 54 -3.06 10.45 20.51
C ALA A 54 -4.15 9.84 21.41
N GLY A 55 -4.59 8.61 21.08
CA GLY A 55 -5.63 7.93 21.85
C GLY A 55 -7.06 8.35 21.53
N ASN A 56 -7.25 9.24 20.56
CA ASN A 56 -8.58 9.71 20.18
C ASN A 56 -8.96 9.19 18.80
N PRO A 57 -10.24 8.86 18.58
CA PRO A 57 -10.71 8.46 17.25
C PRO A 57 -10.42 9.54 16.21
N LEU A 58 -9.99 9.10 15.05
CA LEU A 58 -9.77 10.01 13.91
C LEU A 58 -11.10 10.43 13.28
#